data_bdb636e222e63eb43f9e8d4e9aaacf2b
#
_entry.id   bdb636e222e63eb43f9e8d4e9aaacf2b
#
_cell.length_a   1.000
_cell.length_b   1.000
_cell.length_c   1.000
_cell.angle_alpha   90.00
_cell.angle_beta   90.00
_cell.angle_gamma   90.00
#
_symmetry.space_group_name_H-M   'P 1'
#
loop_
_entity.id
_entity.type
_entity.pdbx_description
1 polymer ?
#
loop_
_entity_poly.entity_id
_entity_poly.type
_entity_poly.pdbx_seq_one_letter_code
_entity_poly.pdbx_strand_id
1 'polypeptide(L)'
;MHGRVYDDAQFGCLSWSKCEKKLLYVAEKSKNSAAETHSGESTFRKDRNIYWEDWGEAMTNKSIPVICVVDLQTGSASVLQGVPLDVSPGQAVWAPDSQSVFFVGWYHEPFRLGLKFCSNRRSSLFRLDLSGHCEHLSGDNLSVSCPRLSPDGSVLIYLQGEVFGPHNQCLRIQQLDLKSKKTSTLVDVVNRPQNGEFAGVYEAMPSCCWSEDGHRLVFSSACRNWKDLFMVDRRSQTVTSLSDKSSRVYGSWKLLTVQRDLMVVCCSSPNTPPTLRVGFIPSDGEAVTWRTLQHPIVTFNFLWTTLDVTPPPEDDDTRYSGLDFGAVLVKPSPLPHGTTTPLVVFIHGGPHSQFPAEWNSTTAGLVRLGFAVLMVNYRGSTGFGQDSILSLIGQIGNQDVKDVQRAVLTALQGDKTLNPERLAVIGGSHGGFLSCHLIGQYPDFYRACAARNPVINAATLLGTSDIVDWRYTSAGFLFSYDNIPTAEALAVMLEKSPITHAAKIKAPVLLMLGGKDRRVSPHQGLELYKVLKSRGSPVRLLWFPEDGHSLSRVDTQADCFLNTVLWLNQHL
;
A
#
# COMPACT_ATOMS: atom_id res chain seq x y z
N MET A 1 22.04 25.93 0.69
CA MET A 1 22.21 24.93 1.74
C MET A 1 21.57 23.61 1.35
N HIS A 2 20.23 23.49 1.25
CA HIS A 2 19.52 22.31 0.74
C HIS A 2 18.37 22.73 -0.19
N GLY A 3 17.79 21.74 -0.89
CA GLY A 3 16.61 21.93 -1.73
C GLY A 3 15.30 21.79 -0.95
N ARG A 4 14.29 21.19 -1.59
CA ARG A 4 12.95 21.00 -0.99
C ARG A 4 13.03 20.08 0.25
N VAL A 5 12.31 20.43 1.31
CA VAL A 5 12.09 19.56 2.47
C VAL A 5 11.13 18.44 2.06
N TYR A 6 11.42 17.23 2.51
CA TYR A 6 10.59 16.06 2.22
C TYR A 6 9.41 15.96 3.20
N ASP A 7 8.24 15.76 2.63
CA ASP A 7 6.94 15.67 3.33
C ASP A 7 6.25 14.32 3.13
N ASP A 8 6.93 13.39 2.45
CA ASP A 8 6.42 12.04 2.20
C ASP A 8 6.70 11.08 3.38
N ALA A 9 5.93 9.99 3.44
CA ALA A 9 6.06 8.99 4.49
C ALA A 9 7.32 8.10 4.38
N GLN A 10 8.02 8.15 3.24
CA GLN A 10 9.19 7.31 2.99
C GLN A 10 10.46 7.92 3.56
N PHE A 11 10.73 9.18 3.23
CA PHE A 11 11.93 9.88 3.68
C PHE A 11 11.63 10.94 4.73
N GLY A 12 10.46 11.55 4.67
CA GLY A 12 10.09 12.69 5.50
C GLY A 12 10.14 12.37 6.98
N CYS A 13 10.62 13.33 7.74
CA CYS A 13 10.53 13.36 9.19
C CYS A 13 10.51 14.82 9.64
N LEU A 14 9.92 15.05 10.81
CA LEU A 14 10.00 16.31 11.53
C LEU A 14 10.01 15.96 13.02
N SER A 15 11.15 16.15 13.67
CA SER A 15 11.32 15.70 15.05
C SER A 15 12.07 16.72 15.88
N TRP A 16 11.53 17.06 17.03
CA TRP A 16 12.19 17.89 18.03
C TRP A 16 13.17 17.07 18.84
N SER A 17 14.32 17.66 19.15
CA SER A 17 15.22 17.10 20.18
C SER A 17 14.54 17.12 21.55
N LYS A 18 14.94 16.23 22.46
CA LYS A 18 14.37 16.14 23.81
C LYS A 18 14.49 17.47 24.59
N CYS A 19 15.49 18.27 24.31
CA CYS A 19 15.70 19.60 24.92
C CYS A 19 14.93 20.72 24.19
N GLU A 20 14.18 20.42 23.12
CA GLU A 20 13.39 21.35 22.29
C GLU A 20 14.22 22.48 21.63
N LYS A 21 15.57 22.34 21.61
CA LYS A 21 16.48 23.35 21.03
C LYS A 21 16.83 23.08 19.59
N LYS A 22 16.61 21.85 19.09
CA LYS A 22 16.98 21.44 17.73
C LYS A 22 15.78 20.78 17.03
N LEU A 23 15.68 21.02 15.75
CA LEU A 23 14.68 20.42 14.86
C LEU A 23 15.38 19.58 13.80
N LEU A 24 14.94 18.32 13.65
CA LEU A 24 15.44 17.34 12.71
C LEU A 24 14.46 17.18 11.53
N TYR A 25 14.97 17.18 10.31
CA TYR A 25 14.18 16.92 9.10
C TYR A 25 15.07 16.37 7.97
N VAL A 26 14.43 15.91 6.88
CA VAL A 26 15.09 15.45 5.65
C VAL A 26 14.73 16.38 4.50
N ALA A 27 15.72 16.70 3.67
CA ALA A 27 15.54 17.54 2.50
C ALA A 27 16.36 17.01 1.30
N GLU A 28 16.05 17.47 0.10
CA GLU A 28 16.88 17.22 -1.08
C GLU A 28 18.18 18.01 -1.00
N LYS A 29 19.31 17.40 -1.36
CA LYS A 29 20.59 18.11 -1.47
C LYS A 29 20.53 19.20 -2.53
N SER A 30 21.14 20.35 -2.27
CA SER A 30 21.22 21.43 -3.28
C SER A 30 22.02 20.97 -4.50
N LYS A 31 21.50 21.20 -5.71
CA LYS A 31 22.17 20.83 -6.97
C LYS A 31 23.54 21.51 -7.14
N ASN A 32 23.72 22.70 -6.56
CA ASN A 32 24.99 23.42 -6.63
C ASN A 32 26.11 22.78 -5.79
N SER A 33 25.74 22.02 -4.75
CA SER A 33 26.70 21.27 -3.90
C SER A 33 26.93 19.82 -4.39
N ALA A 34 26.05 19.29 -5.24
CA ALA A 34 26.21 17.95 -5.81
C ALA A 34 27.32 17.88 -6.86
N ALA A 35 27.65 19.00 -7.53
CA ALA A 35 28.73 19.07 -8.51
C ALA A 35 30.15 18.95 -7.91
N GLU A 36 30.30 19.13 -6.59
CA GLU A 36 31.61 19.10 -5.92
C GLU A 36 31.99 17.71 -5.41
N THR A 37 31.08 16.74 -5.37
CA THR A 37 31.34 15.40 -4.81
C THR A 37 31.87 14.39 -5.83
N HIS A 38 31.91 14.71 -7.11
CA HIS A 38 32.53 13.88 -8.15
C HIS A 38 33.87 14.46 -8.61
N SER A 39 34.83 14.53 -7.71
CA SER A 39 36.24 14.91 -8.00
C SER A 39 37.03 13.71 -8.52
N GLY A 40 36.54 13.03 -9.55
CA GLY A 40 37.37 12.27 -10.47
C GLY A 40 37.58 13.13 -11.71
N GLU A 41 38.78 13.17 -12.29
CA GLU A 41 39.09 13.91 -13.51
C GLU A 41 38.02 13.71 -14.60
N SER A 42 37.01 14.59 -14.61
CA SER A 42 35.98 14.62 -15.62
C SER A 42 36.49 15.43 -16.80
N THR A 43 36.90 14.74 -17.85
CA THR A 43 37.19 15.29 -19.19
C THR A 43 35.93 15.85 -19.88
N PHE A 44 34.76 15.69 -19.27
CA PHE A 44 33.50 16.16 -19.84
C PHE A 44 33.10 17.53 -19.29
N ARG A 45 32.60 18.41 -20.16
CA ARG A 45 31.97 19.68 -19.76
C ARG A 45 30.88 19.38 -18.73
N LYS A 46 30.63 20.31 -17.77
CA LYS A 46 29.47 20.26 -16.86
C LYS A 46 28.21 19.96 -17.67
N ASP A 47 27.83 18.68 -17.70
CA ASP A 47 26.78 18.24 -18.59
C ASP A 47 25.44 18.44 -17.88
N ARG A 48 24.64 19.36 -18.38
CA ARG A 48 23.29 19.62 -17.88
C ARG A 48 22.34 18.48 -18.18
N ASN A 49 22.74 17.53 -19.01
CA ASN A 49 21.92 16.44 -19.53
C ASN A 49 22.27 15.08 -18.91
N ILE A 50 23.10 15.05 -17.86
CA ILE A 50 23.34 13.81 -17.10
C ILE A 50 22.03 13.32 -16.52
N TYR A 51 21.68 12.05 -16.77
CA TYR A 51 20.55 11.39 -16.13
C TYR A 51 20.83 11.17 -14.63
N TRP A 52 19.93 11.69 -13.81
CA TRP A 52 19.96 11.49 -12.36
C TRP A 52 18.83 10.55 -11.98
N GLU A 53 19.16 9.44 -11.36
CA GLU A 53 18.17 8.53 -10.80
C GLU A 53 17.42 9.18 -9.63
N ASP A 54 16.14 8.89 -9.55
CA ASP A 54 15.30 9.18 -8.39
C ASP A 54 14.63 7.88 -7.89
N TRP A 55 13.74 7.99 -6.92
CA TRP A 55 13.10 6.84 -6.29
C TRP A 55 11.75 6.47 -6.92
N GLY A 56 11.53 6.78 -8.19
CA GLY A 56 10.43 6.29 -8.99
C GLY A 56 9.12 7.06 -8.84
N GLU A 57 8.02 6.35 -9.01
CA GLU A 57 6.67 6.89 -8.96
C GLU A 57 6.40 7.64 -7.65
N ALA A 58 5.79 8.83 -7.75
CA ALA A 58 5.54 9.78 -6.66
C ALA A 58 6.81 10.30 -5.93
N MET A 59 8.00 9.92 -6.41
CA MET A 59 9.30 10.36 -5.86
C MET A 59 10.14 11.10 -6.90
N THR A 60 9.52 11.67 -7.90
CA THR A 60 10.18 12.42 -8.98
C THR A 60 11.02 13.55 -8.40
N ASN A 61 12.29 13.64 -8.86
CA ASN A 61 13.29 14.60 -8.40
C ASN A 61 13.73 14.44 -6.92
N LYS A 62 13.41 13.34 -6.26
CA LYS A 62 13.94 12.95 -4.96
C LYS A 62 15.14 12.02 -5.18
N SER A 63 16.31 12.62 -5.32
CA SER A 63 17.52 11.91 -5.76
C SER A 63 18.55 11.76 -4.65
N ILE A 64 18.81 12.82 -3.88
CA ILE A 64 19.86 12.86 -2.84
C ILE A 64 19.25 13.42 -1.55
N PRO A 65 18.48 12.63 -0.79
CA PRO A 65 18.02 13.06 0.52
C PRO A 65 19.19 13.25 1.48
N VAL A 66 19.11 14.31 2.29
CA VAL A 66 20.08 14.63 3.33
C VAL A 66 19.37 14.91 4.64
N ILE A 67 20.00 14.50 5.75
CA ILE A 67 19.49 14.78 7.10
C ILE A 67 19.95 16.19 7.49
N CYS A 68 19.00 17.01 7.91
CA CYS A 68 19.22 18.40 8.30
C CYS A 68 18.84 18.62 9.75
N VAL A 69 19.60 19.49 10.42
CA VAL A 69 19.32 19.95 11.78
C VAL A 69 19.27 21.46 11.81
N VAL A 70 18.23 22.03 12.38
CA VAL A 70 18.14 23.45 12.73
C VAL A 70 18.41 23.60 14.22
N ASP A 71 19.35 24.45 14.57
CA ASP A 71 19.56 24.94 15.93
C ASP A 71 18.71 26.20 16.13
N LEU A 72 17.74 26.12 17.02
CA LEU A 72 16.78 27.22 17.25
C LEU A 72 17.35 28.37 18.05
N GLN A 73 18.46 28.14 18.78
CA GLN A 73 19.11 29.22 19.54
C GLN A 73 19.91 30.14 18.62
N THR A 74 20.57 29.55 17.63
CA THR A 74 21.40 30.29 16.66
C THR A 74 20.67 30.61 15.37
N GLY A 75 19.50 29.96 15.10
CA GLY A 75 18.79 30.04 13.84
C GLY A 75 19.54 29.38 12.67
N SER A 76 20.62 28.65 12.94
CA SER A 76 21.44 28.01 11.90
C SER A 76 20.87 26.65 11.50
N ALA A 77 20.86 26.37 10.20
CA ALA A 77 20.55 25.05 9.65
C ALA A 77 21.84 24.40 9.11
N SER A 78 22.02 23.11 9.35
CA SER A 78 23.17 22.34 8.88
C SER A 78 22.73 20.99 8.30
N VAL A 79 23.51 20.50 7.32
CA VAL A 79 23.37 19.15 6.79
C VAL A 79 24.35 18.26 7.54
N LEU A 80 23.84 17.18 8.15
CA LEU A 80 24.68 16.20 8.83
C LEU A 80 25.55 15.47 7.82
N GLN A 81 26.84 15.38 8.13
CA GLN A 81 27.83 14.65 7.35
C GLN A 81 27.97 13.22 7.87
N GLY A 82 28.60 12.32 7.10
CA GLY A 82 28.89 10.95 7.52
C GLY A 82 27.86 9.90 7.13
N VAL A 83 26.76 10.27 6.48
CA VAL A 83 25.86 9.29 5.86
C VAL A 83 26.60 8.53 4.77
N PRO A 84 26.56 7.18 4.71
CA PRO A 84 27.21 6.42 3.64
C PRO A 84 26.73 6.87 2.25
N LEU A 85 27.64 6.90 1.27
CA LEU A 85 27.37 7.43 -0.06
C LEU A 85 26.41 6.57 -0.91
N ASP A 86 26.29 5.30 -0.55
CA ASP A 86 25.49 4.29 -1.23
C ASP A 86 24.07 4.13 -0.66
N VAL A 87 23.67 5.00 0.27
CA VAL A 87 22.33 4.99 0.86
C VAL A 87 21.66 6.36 0.82
N SER A 88 20.33 6.34 0.69
CA SER A 88 19.47 7.51 0.87
C SER A 88 18.84 7.47 2.26
N PRO A 89 19.13 8.45 3.15
CA PRO A 89 18.60 8.48 4.51
C PRO A 89 17.17 9.01 4.57
N GLY A 90 16.37 8.47 5.47
CA GLY A 90 15.02 8.95 5.78
C GLY A 90 14.51 8.45 7.13
N GLN A 91 13.29 8.84 7.49
CA GLN A 91 12.63 8.44 8.74
C GLN A 91 13.51 8.66 9.99
N ALA A 92 14.22 9.78 10.04
CA ALA A 92 15.16 10.06 11.10
C ALA A 92 14.45 10.44 12.41
N VAL A 93 14.98 9.93 13.52
CA VAL A 93 14.51 10.21 14.88
C VAL A 93 15.68 10.53 15.79
N TRP A 94 15.49 11.42 16.77
CA TRP A 94 16.54 11.72 17.75
C TRP A 94 16.87 10.52 18.63
N ALA A 95 18.15 10.32 18.91
CA ALA A 95 18.59 9.43 19.96
C ALA A 95 18.41 10.10 21.35
N PRO A 96 18.43 9.32 22.45
CA PRO A 96 18.16 9.84 23.81
C PRO A 96 19.11 10.96 24.23
N ASP A 97 20.33 10.94 23.73
CA ASP A 97 21.41 11.90 24.03
C ASP A 97 21.21 13.28 23.36
N SER A 98 20.30 13.41 22.39
CA SER A 98 20.11 14.59 21.55
C SER A 98 21.41 15.05 20.83
N GLN A 99 22.41 14.16 20.73
CA GLN A 99 23.68 14.36 20.03
C GLN A 99 23.84 13.40 18.85
N SER A 100 22.92 12.47 18.68
CA SER A 100 22.87 11.54 17.56
C SER A 100 21.44 11.31 17.11
N VAL A 101 21.30 10.75 15.92
CA VAL A 101 20.01 10.42 15.29
C VAL A 101 20.04 8.98 14.81
N PHE A 102 18.91 8.29 14.90
CA PHE A 102 18.68 7.04 14.20
C PHE A 102 18.00 7.34 12.87
N PHE A 103 18.35 6.64 11.81
CA PHE A 103 17.69 6.78 10.51
C PHE A 103 17.68 5.47 9.74
N VAL A 104 16.79 5.37 8.78
CA VAL A 104 16.75 4.29 7.78
C VAL A 104 17.49 4.74 6.55
N GLY A 105 18.43 3.94 6.06
CA GLY A 105 19.14 4.16 4.82
C GLY A 105 18.70 3.13 3.76
N TRP A 106 18.14 3.59 2.64
CA TRP A 106 17.82 2.74 1.49
C TRP A 106 19.01 2.69 0.54
N TYR A 107 19.47 1.49 0.23
CA TYR A 107 20.62 1.28 -0.65
C TYR A 107 20.31 1.64 -2.10
N HIS A 108 21.29 2.29 -2.76
CA HIS A 108 21.15 2.65 -4.17
C HIS A 108 21.27 1.44 -5.09
N GLU A 109 21.96 0.37 -4.65
CA GLU A 109 22.30 -0.83 -5.41
C GLU A 109 22.88 -0.46 -6.79
N PRO A 110 22.96 -1.31 -7.81
CA PRO A 110 23.44 -0.84 -9.10
C PRO A 110 22.52 0.20 -9.76
N PHE A 111 21.21 0.15 -9.44
CA PHE A 111 20.23 1.19 -9.79
C PHE A 111 19.07 1.19 -8.79
N ARG A 112 18.30 2.30 -8.74
CA ARG A 112 17.22 2.47 -7.78
C ARG A 112 15.92 1.89 -8.30
N LEU A 113 15.24 1.11 -7.46
CA LEU A 113 13.88 0.65 -7.68
C LEU A 113 12.89 1.57 -6.98
N GLY A 114 11.70 1.74 -7.54
CA GLY A 114 10.63 2.55 -6.96
C GLY A 114 10.30 2.14 -5.53
N LEU A 115 10.19 3.13 -4.63
CA LEU A 115 9.90 2.91 -3.21
C LEU A 115 8.42 2.94 -2.86
N LYS A 116 7.64 3.72 -3.59
CA LYS A 116 6.22 3.91 -3.27
C LYS A 116 5.46 2.59 -3.35
N PHE A 117 4.80 2.20 -2.26
CA PHE A 117 4.06 0.93 -2.09
C PHE A 117 4.94 -0.33 -2.13
N CYS A 118 6.23 -0.20 -1.83
CA CYS A 118 7.17 -1.32 -1.79
C CYS A 118 7.86 -1.38 -0.43
N SER A 119 7.46 -2.35 0.40
CA SER A 119 8.04 -2.58 1.73
C SER A 119 9.17 -3.62 1.73
N ASN A 120 9.68 -3.97 0.52
CA ASN A 120 10.65 -5.03 0.29
C ASN A 120 11.95 -4.52 -0.32
N ARG A 121 12.32 -3.28 -0.03
CA ARG A 121 13.56 -2.65 -0.51
C ARG A 121 14.68 -2.83 0.49
N ARG A 122 15.88 -3.21 0.03
CA ARG A 122 17.05 -3.31 0.90
C ARG A 122 17.32 -1.99 1.59
N SER A 123 17.34 -2.04 2.91
CA SER A 123 17.56 -0.89 3.77
C SER A 123 18.09 -1.32 5.12
N SER A 124 18.76 -0.43 5.82
CA SER A 124 19.34 -0.70 7.12
C SER A 124 19.08 0.43 8.10
N LEU A 125 19.16 0.11 9.37
CA LEU A 125 19.10 1.06 10.46
C LEU A 125 20.49 1.54 10.80
N PHE A 126 20.66 2.87 10.90
CA PHE A 126 21.90 3.53 11.22
C PHE A 126 21.74 4.47 12.42
N ARG A 127 22.86 4.72 13.12
CA ARG A 127 23.01 5.82 14.06
C ARG A 127 24.08 6.77 13.54
N LEU A 128 23.77 8.05 13.49
CA LEU A 128 24.68 9.12 13.06
C LEU A 128 24.78 10.15 14.16
N ASP A 129 25.98 10.42 14.66
CA ASP A 129 26.22 11.51 15.60
C ASP A 129 26.41 12.85 14.88
N LEU A 130 26.31 13.94 15.64
CA LEU A 130 26.43 15.30 15.09
C LEU A 130 27.88 15.62 14.64
N SER A 131 28.88 14.78 14.98
CA SER A 131 30.27 14.90 14.51
C SER A 131 30.51 14.18 13.17
N GLY A 132 29.56 13.38 12.70
CA GLY A 132 29.62 12.66 11.42
C GLY A 132 30.04 11.19 11.52
N HIS A 133 30.15 10.64 12.74
CA HIS A 133 30.38 9.20 12.90
C HIS A 133 29.07 8.42 12.69
N CYS A 134 29.08 7.48 11.74
CA CYS A 134 27.93 6.65 11.38
C CYS A 134 28.17 5.20 11.77
N GLU A 135 27.22 4.62 12.51
CA GLU A 135 27.23 3.23 12.96
C GLU A 135 26.07 2.47 12.31
N HIS A 136 26.33 1.29 11.76
CA HIS A 136 25.33 0.37 11.22
C HIS A 136 24.77 -0.49 12.36
N LEU A 137 23.43 -0.54 12.52
CA LEU A 137 22.77 -1.14 13.69
C LEU A 137 21.97 -2.40 13.37
N SER A 138 21.45 -2.56 12.16
CA SER A 138 20.66 -3.74 11.77
C SER A 138 21.49 -4.77 11.03
N GLY A 139 20.93 -5.96 10.79
CA GLY A 139 21.51 -6.92 9.85
C GLY A 139 21.53 -6.39 8.42
N ASP A 140 22.38 -6.99 7.60
CA ASP A 140 22.43 -6.72 6.17
C ASP A 140 21.37 -7.53 5.40
N ASN A 141 21.08 -7.11 4.16
CA ASN A 141 20.12 -7.75 3.27
C ASN A 141 18.70 -7.89 3.87
N LEU A 142 18.25 -6.84 4.55
CA LEU A 142 16.93 -6.71 5.15
C LEU A 142 16.18 -5.52 4.57
N SER A 143 14.87 -5.52 4.70
CA SER A 143 14.03 -4.33 4.52
C SER A 143 13.61 -3.79 5.87
N VAL A 144 14.08 -2.60 6.22
CA VAL A 144 13.89 -1.95 7.52
C VAL A 144 13.12 -0.66 7.35
N SER A 145 12.18 -0.38 8.26
CA SER A 145 11.41 0.87 8.26
C SER A 145 10.83 1.20 9.64
N CYS A 146 10.29 2.39 9.78
CA CYS A 146 9.52 2.84 10.95
C CYS A 146 10.26 2.71 12.29
N PRO A 147 11.48 3.28 12.47
CA PRO A 147 12.13 3.27 13.77
C PRO A 147 11.35 4.09 14.80
N ARG A 148 11.12 3.53 15.99
CA ARG A 148 10.36 4.16 17.10
C ARG A 148 11.10 3.95 18.41
N LEU A 149 11.59 5.03 19.00
CA LEU A 149 12.31 5.01 20.27
C LEU A 149 11.33 4.90 21.44
N SER A 150 11.62 4.04 22.42
CA SER A 150 10.85 3.94 23.65
C SER A 150 10.94 5.24 24.48
N PRO A 151 9.92 5.58 25.31
CA PRO A 151 9.91 6.81 26.10
C PRO A 151 11.11 6.96 27.03
N ASP A 152 11.60 5.87 27.59
CA ASP A 152 12.81 5.82 28.44
C ASP A 152 14.12 5.88 27.64
N GLY A 153 14.06 5.74 26.33
CA GLY A 153 15.22 5.75 25.45
C GLY A 153 16.08 4.49 25.48
N SER A 154 15.59 3.40 26.05
CA SER A 154 16.36 2.15 26.20
C SER A 154 16.25 1.20 25.00
N VAL A 155 15.15 1.29 24.26
CA VAL A 155 14.85 0.38 23.15
C VAL A 155 14.39 1.13 21.92
N LEU A 156 14.87 0.68 20.77
CA LEU A 156 14.40 1.12 19.46
C LEU A 156 13.66 -0.04 18.78
N ILE A 157 12.39 0.14 18.46
CA ILE A 157 11.66 -0.81 17.62
C ILE A 157 11.69 -0.37 16.18
N TYR A 158 11.55 -1.33 15.26
CA TYR A 158 11.43 -1.08 13.83
C TYR A 158 10.70 -2.23 13.13
N LEU A 159 10.16 -1.95 11.96
CA LEU A 159 9.58 -2.97 11.09
C LEU A 159 10.66 -3.60 10.22
N GLN A 160 10.56 -4.91 10.03
CA GLN A 160 11.48 -5.67 9.19
C GLN A 160 10.71 -6.60 8.26
N GLY A 161 11.10 -6.61 7.00
CA GLY A 161 10.64 -7.54 5.95
C GLY A 161 11.80 -8.15 5.19
N GLU A 162 11.47 -9.01 4.25
CA GLU A 162 12.42 -9.60 3.31
C GLU A 162 12.71 -8.66 2.14
N VAL A 163 13.89 -8.78 1.53
CA VAL A 163 14.28 -8.03 0.33
C VAL A 163 13.74 -8.73 -0.90
N PHE A 164 13.17 -7.95 -1.83
CA PHE A 164 12.48 -8.45 -3.02
C PHE A 164 11.28 -9.36 -2.69
N GLY A 165 10.91 -10.25 -3.60
CA GLY A 165 9.70 -11.04 -3.46
C GLY A 165 8.43 -10.18 -3.59
N PRO A 166 7.33 -10.53 -2.88
CA PRO A 166 6.11 -9.73 -2.87
C PRO A 166 6.40 -8.29 -2.42
N HIS A 167 5.87 -7.32 -3.15
CA HIS A 167 6.15 -5.90 -2.87
C HIS A 167 5.64 -5.41 -1.51
N ASN A 168 4.62 -6.09 -0.97
CA ASN A 168 4.10 -5.88 0.37
C ASN A 168 3.91 -7.25 1.03
N GLN A 169 4.35 -7.38 2.28
CA GLN A 169 4.49 -8.64 2.98
C GLN A 169 4.03 -8.48 4.43
N CYS A 170 3.82 -9.61 5.12
CA CYS A 170 3.72 -9.60 6.56
C CYS A 170 5.08 -9.26 7.18
N LEU A 171 5.12 -8.22 8.00
CA LEU A 171 6.34 -7.69 8.59
C LEU A 171 6.54 -8.20 10.03
N ARG A 172 7.80 -8.21 10.47
CA ARG A 172 8.16 -8.39 11.88
C ARG A 172 8.25 -7.06 12.57
N ILE A 173 7.90 -7.01 13.85
CA ILE A 173 8.34 -5.94 14.74
C ILE A 173 9.59 -6.42 15.46
N GLN A 174 10.71 -5.77 15.19
CA GLN A 174 11.98 -6.01 15.86
C GLN A 174 12.18 -5.01 16.99
N GLN A 175 12.88 -5.42 18.03
CA GLN A 175 13.33 -4.53 19.11
C GLN A 175 14.85 -4.64 19.28
N LEU A 176 15.51 -3.48 19.25
CA LEU A 176 16.94 -3.32 19.50
C LEU A 176 17.14 -2.71 20.89
N ASP A 177 17.74 -3.46 21.79
CA ASP A 177 18.20 -2.93 23.08
C ASP A 177 19.46 -2.07 22.84
N LEU A 178 19.38 -0.79 23.13
CA LEU A 178 20.44 0.18 22.79
C LEU A 178 21.68 0.03 23.68
N LYS A 179 21.55 -0.57 24.87
CA LYS A 179 22.69 -0.80 25.76
C LYS A 179 23.48 -2.04 25.36
N SER A 180 22.81 -3.15 25.15
CA SER A 180 23.44 -4.43 24.79
C SER A 180 23.70 -4.56 23.29
N LYS A 181 23.07 -3.72 22.46
CA LYS A 181 23.06 -3.79 20.99
C LYS A 181 22.50 -5.13 20.44
N LYS A 182 21.66 -5.80 21.23
CA LYS A 182 21.01 -7.04 20.82
C LYS A 182 19.65 -6.78 20.23
N THR A 183 19.39 -7.40 19.09
CA THR A 183 18.07 -7.40 18.43
C THR A 183 17.33 -8.69 18.77
N SER A 184 16.02 -8.57 19.01
CA SER A 184 15.10 -9.70 19.17
C SER A 184 13.76 -9.40 18.50
N THR A 185 13.06 -10.45 18.10
CA THR A 185 11.73 -10.33 17.49
C THR A 185 10.68 -10.15 18.57
N LEU A 186 9.88 -9.08 18.47
CA LEU A 186 8.76 -8.83 19.36
C LEU A 186 7.45 -9.39 18.79
N VAL A 187 7.21 -9.21 17.49
CA VAL A 187 6.07 -9.79 16.76
C VAL A 187 6.61 -10.42 15.48
N ASP A 188 6.35 -11.70 15.30
CA ASP A 188 6.81 -12.45 14.13
C ASP A 188 5.76 -12.47 13.01
N VAL A 189 6.15 -12.96 11.84
CA VAL A 189 5.28 -13.15 10.68
C VAL A 189 4.18 -14.15 11.01
N VAL A 190 2.94 -13.83 10.67
CA VAL A 190 1.81 -14.74 10.74
C VAL A 190 1.59 -15.36 9.37
N ASN A 191 1.80 -16.68 9.26
CA ASN A 191 1.61 -17.38 8.00
C ASN A 191 0.14 -17.67 7.71
N ARG A 192 -0.59 -18.22 8.70
CA ARG A 192 -2.01 -18.59 8.61
C ARG A 192 -2.75 -18.15 9.86
N PRO A 193 -3.40 -16.97 9.84
CA PRO A 193 -4.20 -16.53 10.97
C PRO A 193 -5.45 -17.40 11.11
N GLN A 194 -5.89 -17.65 12.34
CA GLN A 194 -7.19 -18.22 12.62
C GLN A 194 -8.28 -17.15 12.48
N ASN A 195 -9.53 -17.56 12.26
CA ASN A 195 -10.64 -16.63 12.06
C ASN A 195 -10.80 -15.67 13.24
N GLY A 196 -10.73 -14.37 12.94
CA GLY A 196 -10.90 -13.31 13.93
C GLY A 196 -9.67 -13.01 14.79
N GLU A 197 -8.56 -13.73 14.59
CA GLU A 197 -7.30 -13.48 15.27
C GLU A 197 -6.40 -12.50 14.54
N PHE A 198 -5.30 -12.09 15.19
CA PHE A 198 -4.27 -11.24 14.62
C PHE A 198 -3.65 -11.89 13.37
N ALA A 199 -3.68 -11.16 12.26
CA ALA A 199 -3.25 -11.67 10.96
C ALA A 199 -1.83 -11.25 10.55
N GLY A 200 -1.11 -10.56 11.42
CA GLY A 200 0.22 -10.05 11.14
C GLY A 200 0.28 -8.52 10.99
N VAL A 201 1.48 -8.01 10.82
CA VAL A 201 1.75 -6.56 10.65
C VAL A 201 1.92 -6.26 9.16
N TYR A 202 1.11 -5.32 8.63
CA TYR A 202 1.12 -4.95 7.21
C TYR A 202 1.24 -3.44 6.98
N GLU A 203 1.14 -2.63 8.02
CA GLU A 203 1.12 -1.17 7.91
C GLU A 203 2.24 -0.52 8.71
N ALA A 204 2.61 0.69 8.28
CA ALA A 204 3.54 1.54 9.02
C ALA A 204 2.95 1.94 10.37
N MET A 205 3.79 1.97 11.40
CA MET A 205 3.40 2.45 12.73
C MET A 205 3.40 3.98 12.77
N PRO A 206 2.46 4.61 13.52
CA PRO A 206 2.50 6.05 13.75
C PRO A 206 3.77 6.46 14.51
N SER A 207 4.10 7.74 14.48
CA SER A 207 5.30 8.26 15.15
C SER A 207 5.25 8.06 16.68
N CYS A 208 4.06 8.17 17.28
CA CYS A 208 3.82 7.95 18.70
C CYS A 208 2.91 6.73 18.86
N CYS A 209 3.48 5.62 19.31
CA CYS A 209 2.81 4.31 19.44
C CYS A 209 3.10 3.59 20.76
N TRP A 210 3.90 4.19 21.64
CA TRP A 210 4.30 3.62 22.91
C TRP A 210 3.37 4.01 24.05
N SER A 211 3.16 3.07 24.99
CA SER A 211 2.65 3.41 26.33
C SER A 211 3.66 4.24 27.11
N GLU A 212 3.21 5.02 28.09
CA GLU A 212 4.06 5.89 28.91
C GLU A 212 5.14 5.10 29.66
N ASP A 213 4.80 3.89 30.10
CA ASP A 213 5.71 2.98 30.81
C ASP A 213 6.75 2.28 29.87
N GLY A 214 6.62 2.44 28.55
CA GLY A 214 7.52 1.82 27.56
C GLY A 214 7.40 0.29 27.44
N HIS A 215 6.35 -0.32 28.00
CA HIS A 215 6.15 -1.78 27.96
C HIS A 215 5.19 -2.22 26.87
N ARG A 216 4.32 -1.36 26.37
CA ARG A 216 3.27 -1.69 25.42
C ARG A 216 3.38 -0.85 24.17
N LEU A 217 3.11 -1.46 23.04
CA LEU A 217 3.03 -0.82 21.74
C LEU A 217 1.63 -0.98 21.17
N VAL A 218 1.09 0.10 20.64
CA VAL A 218 -0.19 0.09 19.94
C VAL A 218 0.02 0.36 18.45
N PHE A 219 -0.65 -0.40 17.60
CA PHE A 219 -0.57 -0.28 16.15
C PHE A 219 -1.85 -0.75 15.48
N SER A 220 -2.05 -0.35 14.24
CA SER A 220 -3.15 -0.84 13.38
C SER A 220 -2.60 -1.79 12.34
N SER A 221 -3.38 -2.78 11.97
CA SER A 221 -3.02 -3.68 10.86
C SER A 221 -4.23 -4.27 10.18
N ALA A 222 -4.03 -4.70 8.93
CA ALA A 222 -5.02 -5.44 8.17
C ALA A 222 -5.33 -6.78 8.86
N CYS A 223 -6.61 -7.09 8.97
CA CYS A 223 -7.12 -8.34 9.54
C CYS A 223 -8.34 -8.78 8.75
N ARG A 224 -8.16 -9.76 7.85
CA ARG A 224 -9.19 -10.20 6.90
C ARG A 224 -9.76 -9.02 6.09
N ASN A 225 -11.06 -8.78 6.14
CA ASN A 225 -11.76 -7.73 5.39
C ASN A 225 -11.83 -6.38 6.13
N TRP A 226 -11.03 -6.16 7.16
CA TRP A 226 -11.03 -4.90 7.95
C TRP A 226 -9.63 -4.53 8.45
N LYS A 227 -9.53 -3.40 9.09
CA LYS A 227 -8.36 -2.99 9.88
C LYS A 227 -8.71 -3.03 11.35
N ASP A 228 -7.81 -3.57 12.15
CA ASP A 228 -7.99 -3.68 13.58
C ASP A 228 -6.89 -2.95 14.34
N LEU A 229 -7.18 -2.61 15.59
CA LEU A 229 -6.26 -1.96 16.50
C LEU A 229 -5.70 -3.01 17.44
N PHE A 230 -4.39 -3.11 17.50
CA PHE A 230 -3.68 -4.09 18.32
C PHE A 230 -2.75 -3.44 19.31
N MET A 231 -2.54 -4.12 20.42
CA MET A 231 -1.51 -3.82 21.40
C MET A 231 -0.63 -5.06 21.58
N VAL A 232 0.68 -4.87 21.61
CA VAL A 232 1.63 -5.90 22.02
C VAL A 232 2.29 -5.52 23.33
N ASP A 233 2.27 -6.44 24.30
CA ASP A 233 3.05 -6.34 25.54
C ASP A 233 4.44 -6.93 25.31
N ARG A 234 5.48 -6.14 25.61
CA ARG A 234 6.88 -6.54 25.39
C ARG A 234 7.36 -7.63 26.32
N ARG A 235 6.77 -7.77 27.50
CA ARG A 235 7.17 -8.77 28.51
C ARG A 235 6.63 -10.15 28.18
N SER A 236 5.33 -10.20 27.88
CA SER A 236 4.64 -11.45 27.53
C SER A 236 4.72 -11.79 26.04
N GLN A 237 5.05 -10.83 25.19
CA GLN A 237 5.00 -10.90 23.71
C GLN A 237 3.61 -11.24 23.17
N THR A 238 2.56 -10.99 23.97
CA THR A 238 1.18 -11.24 23.56
C THR A 238 0.63 -10.05 22.76
N VAL A 239 -0.08 -10.36 21.68
CA VAL A 239 -0.81 -9.39 20.86
C VAL A 239 -2.28 -9.49 21.19
N THR A 240 -2.91 -8.37 21.57
CA THR A 240 -4.34 -8.27 21.89
C THR A 240 -5.03 -7.24 21.05
N SER A 241 -6.27 -7.51 20.63
CA SER A 241 -7.12 -6.53 19.94
C SER A 241 -7.71 -5.56 20.94
N LEU A 242 -7.64 -4.26 20.62
CA LEU A 242 -8.21 -3.17 21.42
C LEU A 242 -9.51 -2.61 20.83
N SER A 243 -9.92 -3.06 19.66
CA SER A 243 -11.14 -2.58 18.99
C SER A 243 -12.39 -3.04 19.72
N ASP A 244 -13.38 -2.16 19.79
CA ASP A 244 -14.72 -2.53 20.26
C ASP A 244 -15.51 -3.25 19.16
N LYS A 245 -15.53 -4.58 19.23
CA LYS A 245 -16.25 -5.45 18.29
C LYS A 245 -17.73 -5.62 18.65
N SER A 246 -18.16 -5.15 19.82
CA SER A 246 -19.54 -5.34 20.32
C SER A 246 -20.56 -4.50 19.56
N SER A 247 -20.19 -3.31 19.14
CA SER A 247 -21.13 -2.35 18.52
C SER A 247 -21.41 -2.60 17.05
N ARG A 248 -20.54 -3.33 16.33
CA ARG A 248 -20.57 -3.52 14.86
C ARG A 248 -20.75 -2.24 14.02
N VAL A 249 -20.63 -1.06 14.64
CA VAL A 249 -20.77 0.25 13.98
C VAL A 249 -19.59 0.54 13.07
N TYR A 250 -18.38 0.25 13.58
CA TYR A 250 -17.15 0.51 12.85
C TYR A 250 -16.52 -0.79 12.37
N GLY A 251 -16.31 -0.87 11.05
CA GLY A 251 -15.61 -1.99 10.43
C GLY A 251 -14.10 -1.90 10.59
N SER A 252 -13.53 -0.69 10.63
CA SER A 252 -12.08 -0.50 10.67
C SER A 252 -11.64 0.58 11.65
N TRP A 253 -10.47 0.34 12.27
CA TRP A 253 -9.86 1.14 13.31
C TRP A 253 -8.42 1.47 12.92
N LYS A 254 -8.06 2.75 12.91
CA LYS A 254 -6.71 3.22 12.60
C LYS A 254 -6.16 4.06 13.73
N LEU A 255 -5.01 3.67 14.27
CA LEU A 255 -4.29 4.48 15.25
C LEU A 255 -3.70 5.73 14.58
N LEU A 256 -3.95 6.88 15.15
CA LEU A 256 -3.34 8.13 14.73
C LEU A 256 -2.15 8.49 15.62
N THR A 257 -2.29 8.35 16.95
CA THR A 257 -1.22 8.65 17.91
C THR A 257 -1.53 8.05 19.28
N VAL A 258 -0.49 7.90 20.09
CA VAL A 258 -0.59 7.64 21.53
C VAL A 258 0.19 8.74 22.25
N GLN A 259 -0.41 9.34 23.28
CA GLN A 259 0.23 10.36 24.09
C GLN A 259 -0.17 10.18 25.57
N ARG A 260 0.80 9.86 26.42
CA ARG A 260 0.56 9.56 27.84
C ARG A 260 -0.59 8.58 28.04
N ASP A 261 -0.47 7.43 27.40
CA ASP A 261 -1.47 6.35 27.34
C ASP A 261 -2.82 6.71 26.71
N LEU A 262 -3.05 7.96 26.32
CA LEU A 262 -4.24 8.34 25.57
C LEU A 262 -4.05 8.00 24.07
N MET A 263 -4.84 7.08 23.58
CA MET A 263 -4.92 6.72 22.18
C MET A 263 -5.91 7.64 21.46
N VAL A 264 -5.54 8.13 20.29
CA VAL A 264 -6.45 8.78 19.34
C VAL A 264 -6.56 7.89 18.12
N VAL A 265 -7.78 7.50 17.77
CA VAL A 265 -8.05 6.59 16.66
C VAL A 265 -9.07 7.19 15.69
N CYS A 266 -8.94 6.81 14.43
CA CYS A 266 -9.92 7.08 13.40
C CYS A 266 -10.68 5.78 13.09
N CYS A 267 -11.99 5.80 13.26
CA CYS A 267 -12.88 4.67 13.01
C CYS A 267 -13.81 4.97 11.85
N SER A 268 -14.07 3.99 11.01
CA SER A 268 -15.03 4.12 9.92
C SER A 268 -15.62 2.78 9.50
N SER A 269 -16.64 2.83 8.66
CA SER A 269 -17.19 1.67 7.96
C SER A 269 -17.72 2.11 6.58
N PRO A 270 -18.13 1.21 5.71
CA PRO A 270 -18.64 1.57 4.39
C PRO A 270 -19.82 2.55 4.41
N ASN A 271 -20.60 2.58 5.48
CA ASN A 271 -21.74 3.50 5.67
C ASN A 271 -21.51 4.61 6.69
N THR A 272 -20.32 4.68 7.29
CA THR A 272 -20.00 5.64 8.35
C THR A 272 -18.67 6.32 8.02
N PRO A 273 -18.68 7.64 7.71
CA PRO A 273 -17.46 8.40 7.46
C PRO A 273 -16.48 8.36 8.64
N PRO A 274 -15.20 8.69 8.41
CA PRO A 274 -14.18 8.71 9.44
C PRO A 274 -14.60 9.52 10.68
N THR A 275 -14.46 8.90 11.86
CA THR A 275 -14.86 9.43 13.15
C THR A 275 -13.70 9.32 14.12
N LEU A 276 -13.42 10.39 14.86
CA LEU A 276 -12.38 10.38 15.89
C LEU A 276 -12.92 9.83 17.20
N ARG A 277 -12.19 8.86 17.75
CA ARG A 277 -12.43 8.30 19.08
C ARG A 277 -11.15 8.36 19.92
N VAL A 278 -11.32 8.38 21.23
CA VAL A 278 -10.21 8.33 22.19
C VAL A 278 -10.48 7.28 23.26
N GLY A 279 -9.42 6.74 23.81
CA GLY A 279 -9.45 5.82 24.93
C GLY A 279 -8.05 5.69 25.53
N PHE A 280 -7.96 5.38 26.81
CA PHE A 280 -6.67 5.09 27.43
C PHE A 280 -6.27 3.62 27.17
N ILE A 281 -4.98 3.38 27.08
CA ILE A 281 -4.43 2.02 27.08
C ILE A 281 -4.92 1.33 28.36
N PRO A 282 -5.60 0.17 28.26
CA PRO A 282 -6.20 -0.46 29.42
C PRO A 282 -5.16 -1.12 30.34
N SER A 283 -5.51 -1.32 31.60
CA SER A 283 -4.79 -2.24 32.47
C SER A 283 -4.91 -3.69 31.97
N ASP A 284 -4.04 -4.57 32.43
CA ASP A 284 -4.05 -5.97 32.00
C ASP A 284 -5.42 -6.62 32.21
N GLY A 285 -5.96 -7.19 31.13
CA GLY A 285 -7.25 -7.89 31.12
C GLY A 285 -8.49 -6.99 31.05
N GLU A 286 -8.33 -5.68 31.04
CA GLU A 286 -9.45 -4.74 30.90
C GLU A 286 -9.72 -4.38 29.43
N ALA A 287 -10.99 -4.05 29.14
CA ALA A 287 -11.39 -3.52 27.84
C ALA A 287 -11.21 -1.98 27.80
N VAL A 288 -10.87 -1.46 26.63
CA VAL A 288 -10.78 0.00 26.44
C VAL A 288 -12.16 0.64 26.52
N THR A 289 -12.29 1.68 27.34
CA THR A 289 -13.47 2.55 27.35
C THR A 289 -13.32 3.63 26.28
N TRP A 290 -13.95 3.41 25.12
CA TRP A 290 -13.89 4.33 24.00
C TRP A 290 -14.87 5.49 24.15
N ARG A 291 -14.40 6.71 23.87
CA ARG A 291 -15.21 7.93 23.79
C ARG A 291 -15.14 8.50 22.39
N THR A 292 -16.28 8.83 21.82
CA THR A 292 -16.38 9.50 20.51
C THR A 292 -16.20 11.00 20.72
N LEU A 293 -15.21 11.60 20.03
CA LEU A 293 -14.97 13.05 20.09
C LEU A 293 -15.91 13.82 19.17
N GLN A 294 -16.20 13.24 18.00
CA GLN A 294 -17.07 13.88 17.03
C GLN A 294 -17.93 12.80 16.38
N HIS A 295 -19.24 12.97 16.46
CA HIS A 295 -20.16 12.11 15.73
C HIS A 295 -20.14 12.47 14.24
N PRO A 296 -20.30 11.50 13.32
CA PRO A 296 -20.38 11.79 11.90
C PRO A 296 -21.57 12.75 11.63
N ILE A 297 -21.31 13.78 10.83
CA ILE A 297 -22.32 14.80 10.48
C ILE A 297 -23.42 14.17 9.60
N VAL A 298 -23.07 13.14 8.84
CA VAL A 298 -23.95 12.43 7.93
C VAL A 298 -23.79 10.93 8.14
N THR A 299 -24.89 10.23 8.31
CA THR A 299 -24.96 8.76 8.25
C THR A 299 -25.66 8.36 6.96
N PHE A 300 -25.20 7.27 6.36
CA PHE A 300 -25.77 6.75 5.12
C PHE A 300 -26.55 5.46 5.39
N ASN A 301 -27.74 5.37 4.84
CA ASN A 301 -28.55 4.16 4.94
C ASN A 301 -28.07 3.08 3.96
N PHE A 302 -26.77 2.74 4.05
CA PHE A 302 -26.21 1.62 3.30
C PHE A 302 -26.18 0.39 4.20
N LEU A 303 -26.46 -0.77 3.60
CA LEU A 303 -26.17 -2.06 4.23
C LEU A 303 -24.80 -2.54 3.75
N TRP A 304 -24.02 -3.08 4.65
CA TRP A 304 -22.75 -3.71 4.30
C TRP A 304 -22.54 -4.99 5.09
N THR A 305 -21.85 -5.93 4.46
CA THR A 305 -21.46 -7.20 5.05
C THR A 305 -20.13 -7.66 4.49
N THR A 306 -19.45 -8.51 5.22
CA THR A 306 -18.26 -9.21 4.74
C THR A 306 -18.65 -10.61 4.27
N LEU A 307 -17.98 -11.07 3.23
CA LEU A 307 -18.10 -12.43 2.70
C LEU A 307 -16.76 -13.14 2.94
N ASP A 308 -16.85 -14.37 3.47
CA ASP A 308 -15.74 -15.32 3.47
C ASP A 308 -15.95 -16.30 2.33
N VAL A 309 -14.94 -16.48 1.49
CA VAL A 309 -15.02 -17.29 0.27
C VAL A 309 -13.94 -18.35 0.33
N THR A 310 -14.34 -19.59 0.18
CA THR A 310 -13.43 -20.74 0.07
C THR A 310 -13.36 -21.17 -1.39
N PRO A 311 -12.17 -21.25 -2.00
CA PRO A 311 -12.01 -21.80 -3.33
C PRO A 311 -12.45 -23.25 -3.37
N PRO A 312 -13.02 -23.72 -4.50
CA PRO A 312 -13.31 -25.15 -4.66
C PRO A 312 -12.00 -25.95 -4.79
N PRO A 313 -12.00 -27.26 -4.50
CA PRO A 313 -10.80 -28.10 -4.49
C PRO A 313 -9.98 -28.06 -5.79
N GLU A 314 -10.64 -27.92 -6.93
CA GLU A 314 -9.99 -27.81 -8.25
C GLU A 314 -9.21 -26.51 -8.47
N ASP A 315 -9.52 -25.48 -7.71
CA ASP A 315 -8.86 -24.17 -7.72
C ASP A 315 -7.94 -23.98 -6.51
N ASP A 316 -7.76 -25.02 -5.71
CA ASP A 316 -6.87 -25.00 -4.54
C ASP A 316 -5.42 -25.30 -4.95
N ASP A 317 -4.49 -24.46 -4.53
CA ASP A 317 -3.06 -24.67 -4.78
C ASP A 317 -2.52 -25.77 -3.86
N THR A 318 -1.92 -26.81 -4.42
CA THR A 318 -1.32 -27.89 -3.64
C THR A 318 -0.21 -27.43 -2.71
N ARG A 319 0.50 -26.35 -3.05
CA ARG A 319 1.57 -25.75 -2.24
C ARG A 319 1.04 -24.93 -1.07
N TYR A 320 -0.11 -24.25 -1.27
CA TYR A 320 -0.77 -23.39 -0.29
C TYR A 320 -2.25 -23.74 -0.16
N SER A 321 -2.55 -25.02 0.06
CA SER A 321 -3.93 -25.52 0.12
C SER A 321 -4.70 -24.98 1.33
N GLY A 322 -6.03 -24.93 1.21
CA GLY A 322 -6.94 -24.57 2.30
C GLY A 322 -6.95 -23.09 2.66
N LEU A 323 -6.47 -22.21 1.77
CA LEU A 323 -6.57 -20.77 1.95
C LEU A 323 -7.96 -20.27 1.54
N ASP A 324 -8.55 -19.44 2.39
CA ASP A 324 -9.73 -18.66 2.09
C ASP A 324 -9.36 -17.21 1.73
N PHE A 325 -10.34 -16.46 1.29
CA PHE A 325 -10.24 -15.03 1.00
C PHE A 325 -11.59 -14.35 1.26
N GLY A 326 -11.71 -13.07 0.99
CA GLY A 326 -12.94 -12.37 1.36
C GLY A 326 -13.35 -11.25 0.43
N ALA A 327 -14.48 -10.65 0.78
CA ALA A 327 -15.00 -9.46 0.11
C ALA A 327 -15.84 -8.62 1.06
N VAL A 328 -16.07 -7.37 0.70
CA VAL A 328 -17.01 -6.47 1.37
C VAL A 328 -18.10 -6.09 0.37
N LEU A 329 -19.34 -6.45 0.67
CA LEU A 329 -20.52 -6.07 -0.11
C LEU A 329 -21.19 -4.87 0.53
N VAL A 330 -21.42 -3.82 -0.25
CA VAL A 330 -22.12 -2.60 0.17
C VAL A 330 -23.27 -2.35 -0.79
N LYS A 331 -24.48 -2.10 -0.27
CA LYS A 331 -25.66 -1.88 -1.09
C LYS A 331 -26.58 -0.79 -0.53
N PRO A 332 -27.38 -0.13 -1.40
CA PRO A 332 -28.35 0.86 -0.93
C PRO A 332 -29.46 0.21 -0.09
N SER A 333 -30.04 0.99 0.83
CA SER A 333 -31.20 0.60 1.64
C SER A 333 -32.04 1.85 1.97
N PRO A 334 -33.37 1.75 2.05
CA PRO A 334 -34.18 0.60 1.65
C PRO A 334 -34.26 0.45 0.12
N LEU A 335 -34.45 -0.79 -0.35
CA LEU A 335 -34.76 -1.04 -1.75
C LEU A 335 -36.29 -1.19 -1.89
N PRO A 336 -36.92 -0.61 -2.93
CA PRO A 336 -38.35 -0.87 -3.22
C PRO A 336 -38.61 -2.37 -3.45
N HIS A 337 -39.78 -2.84 -3.03
CA HIS A 337 -40.15 -4.23 -3.19
C HIS A 337 -40.06 -4.68 -4.67
N GLY A 338 -39.45 -5.82 -4.92
CA GLY A 338 -39.31 -6.40 -6.26
C GLY A 338 -38.28 -5.77 -7.17
N THR A 339 -37.49 -4.78 -6.67
CA THR A 339 -36.40 -4.20 -7.44
C THR A 339 -35.11 -4.94 -7.17
N THR A 340 -34.26 -5.02 -8.21
CA THR A 340 -32.91 -5.55 -8.12
C THR A 340 -31.86 -4.45 -8.40
N THR A 341 -30.71 -4.56 -7.79
CA THR A 341 -29.64 -3.55 -7.84
C THR A 341 -28.52 -4.03 -8.77
N PRO A 342 -28.04 -3.21 -9.72
CA PRO A 342 -26.87 -3.54 -10.51
C PRO A 342 -25.63 -3.63 -9.59
N LEU A 343 -24.74 -4.57 -9.90
CA LEU A 343 -23.57 -4.86 -9.09
C LEU A 343 -22.30 -4.36 -9.79
N VAL A 344 -21.54 -3.51 -9.11
CA VAL A 344 -20.20 -3.09 -9.50
C VAL A 344 -19.18 -3.86 -8.68
N VAL A 345 -18.36 -4.66 -9.35
CA VAL A 345 -17.24 -5.37 -8.74
C VAL A 345 -16.03 -4.44 -8.72
N PHE A 346 -15.62 -4.02 -7.55
CA PHE A 346 -14.51 -3.11 -7.35
C PHE A 346 -13.28 -3.89 -6.89
N ILE A 347 -12.20 -3.84 -7.68
CA ILE A 347 -11.02 -4.68 -7.49
C ILE A 347 -9.83 -3.80 -7.14
N HIS A 348 -9.18 -4.08 -6.00
CA HIS A 348 -8.01 -3.34 -5.58
C HIS A 348 -6.78 -3.67 -6.42
N GLY A 349 -5.86 -2.72 -6.50
CA GLY A 349 -4.54 -2.91 -7.09
C GLY A 349 -3.56 -3.59 -6.14
N GLY A 350 -2.33 -3.56 -6.50
CA GLY A 350 -1.26 -4.15 -5.72
C GLY A 350 -0.47 -5.14 -6.56
N PRO A 351 -0.64 -6.45 -6.41
CA PRO A 351 -1.77 -7.20 -5.85
C PRO A 351 -1.82 -7.31 -4.32
N HIS A 352 -0.70 -7.14 -3.63
CA HIS A 352 -0.60 -7.30 -2.18
C HIS A 352 -1.05 -6.02 -1.46
N SER A 353 -2.36 -5.80 -1.47
CA SER A 353 -3.07 -4.70 -0.84
C SER A 353 -4.41 -5.22 -0.31
N GLN A 354 -5.35 -4.32 0.02
CA GLN A 354 -6.63 -4.71 0.59
C GLN A 354 -7.68 -3.62 0.37
N PHE A 355 -8.95 -4.02 0.27
CA PHE A 355 -10.10 -3.17 0.52
C PHE A 355 -10.71 -3.54 1.87
N PRO A 356 -10.39 -2.81 2.94
CA PRO A 356 -11.00 -3.07 4.24
C PRO A 356 -12.44 -2.53 4.30
N ALA A 357 -13.22 -3.00 5.27
CA ALA A 357 -14.52 -2.45 5.62
C ALA A 357 -14.34 -1.09 6.31
N GLU A 358 -13.95 -0.08 5.54
CA GLU A 358 -13.78 1.31 5.95
C GLU A 358 -14.51 2.24 4.99
N TRP A 359 -14.57 3.51 5.32
CA TRP A 359 -15.12 4.52 4.44
C TRP A 359 -14.31 4.61 3.12
N ASN A 360 -15.01 4.40 2.01
CA ASN A 360 -14.47 4.57 0.67
C ASN A 360 -15.42 5.49 -0.12
N SER A 361 -14.94 6.68 -0.49
CA SER A 361 -15.77 7.70 -1.15
C SER A 361 -16.31 7.27 -2.51
N THR A 362 -15.53 6.50 -3.29
CA THR A 362 -15.97 5.94 -4.57
C THR A 362 -17.12 4.96 -4.36
N THR A 363 -16.97 4.02 -3.42
CA THR A 363 -18.01 3.07 -3.05
C THR A 363 -19.26 3.78 -2.55
N ALA A 364 -19.12 4.73 -1.62
CA ALA A 364 -20.25 5.49 -1.09
C ALA A 364 -20.99 6.27 -2.19
N GLY A 365 -20.25 6.90 -3.11
CA GLY A 365 -20.83 7.59 -4.27
C GLY A 365 -21.61 6.67 -5.18
N LEU A 366 -21.07 5.49 -5.52
CA LEU A 366 -21.74 4.50 -6.35
C LEU A 366 -23.00 3.96 -5.67
N VAL A 367 -22.94 3.62 -4.38
CA VAL A 367 -24.10 3.12 -3.62
C VAL A 367 -25.20 4.16 -3.50
N ARG A 368 -24.82 5.44 -3.30
CA ARG A 368 -25.79 6.55 -3.29
C ARG A 368 -26.50 6.74 -4.63
N LEU A 369 -25.85 6.36 -5.73
CA LEU A 369 -26.40 6.41 -7.08
C LEU A 369 -27.17 5.13 -7.47
N GLY A 370 -27.38 4.20 -6.54
CA GLY A 370 -28.21 3.02 -6.73
C GLY A 370 -27.48 1.76 -7.18
N PHE A 371 -26.14 1.73 -7.13
CA PHE A 371 -25.37 0.53 -7.39
C PHE A 371 -25.08 -0.22 -6.10
N ALA A 372 -25.04 -1.54 -6.13
CA ALA A 372 -24.33 -2.33 -5.14
C ALA A 372 -22.86 -2.42 -5.53
N VAL A 373 -21.96 -2.47 -4.55
CA VAL A 373 -20.51 -2.56 -4.76
C VAL A 373 -19.94 -3.75 -4.00
N LEU A 374 -19.24 -4.63 -4.69
CA LEU A 374 -18.49 -5.75 -4.13
C LEU A 374 -16.99 -5.46 -4.21
N MET A 375 -16.37 -5.19 -3.08
CA MET A 375 -14.94 -4.98 -2.96
C MET A 375 -14.26 -6.31 -2.62
N VAL A 376 -13.46 -6.86 -3.54
CA VAL A 376 -12.90 -8.21 -3.40
C VAL A 376 -11.46 -8.18 -2.91
N ASN A 377 -11.18 -8.97 -1.87
CA ASN A 377 -9.87 -9.25 -1.32
C ASN A 377 -9.44 -10.68 -1.72
N TYR A 378 -9.03 -10.85 -2.97
CA TYR A 378 -8.59 -12.13 -3.54
C TYR A 378 -7.34 -12.66 -2.83
N ARG A 379 -7.02 -13.97 -2.94
CA ARG A 379 -5.78 -14.55 -2.39
C ARG A 379 -4.56 -13.79 -2.94
N GLY A 380 -3.68 -13.39 -2.06
CA GLY A 380 -2.60 -12.44 -2.32
C GLY A 380 -2.83 -11.08 -1.64
N SER A 381 -4.05 -10.77 -1.18
CA SER A 381 -4.36 -9.58 -0.39
C SER A 381 -3.70 -9.63 0.98
N THR A 382 -3.39 -8.46 1.55
CA THR A 382 -2.92 -8.34 2.94
C THR A 382 -4.03 -8.64 3.94
N GLY A 383 -3.68 -9.07 5.16
CA GLY A 383 -4.64 -9.36 6.21
C GLY A 383 -5.11 -10.82 6.28
N PHE A 384 -4.62 -11.68 5.40
CA PHE A 384 -4.96 -13.11 5.34
C PHE A 384 -3.76 -14.03 5.62
N GLY A 385 -2.67 -13.48 6.13
CA GLY A 385 -1.43 -14.20 6.40
C GLY A 385 -0.45 -14.22 5.24
N GLN A 386 0.80 -14.55 5.56
CA GLN A 386 1.90 -14.58 4.59
C GLN A 386 1.71 -15.65 3.51
N ASP A 387 1.13 -16.81 3.86
CA ASP A 387 0.85 -17.87 2.90
C ASP A 387 -0.10 -17.42 1.79
N SER A 388 -1.12 -16.61 2.13
CA SER A 388 -2.02 -16.02 1.13
C SER A 388 -1.25 -15.11 0.15
N ILE A 389 -0.34 -14.28 0.65
CA ILE A 389 0.50 -13.41 -0.18
C ILE A 389 1.36 -14.25 -1.12
N LEU A 390 2.05 -15.27 -0.57
CA LEU A 390 2.96 -16.12 -1.33
C LEU A 390 2.23 -17.00 -2.35
N SER A 391 0.97 -17.37 -2.11
CA SER A 391 0.18 -18.21 -3.03
C SER A 391 -0.02 -17.58 -4.40
N LEU A 392 -0.01 -16.24 -4.48
CA LEU A 392 -0.25 -15.54 -5.74
C LEU A 392 0.99 -15.43 -6.63
N ILE A 393 2.19 -15.65 -6.08
CA ILE A 393 3.45 -15.59 -6.85
C ILE A 393 3.41 -16.60 -8.01
N GLY A 394 3.52 -16.09 -9.25
CA GLY A 394 3.42 -16.91 -10.46
C GLY A 394 1.99 -17.31 -10.85
N GLN A 395 0.96 -16.90 -10.09
CA GLN A 395 -0.43 -17.24 -10.32
C GLN A 395 -1.32 -16.05 -10.73
N ILE A 396 -0.71 -14.89 -10.99
CA ILE A 396 -1.46 -13.72 -11.50
C ILE A 396 -2.12 -14.03 -12.84
N GLY A 397 -3.31 -13.48 -13.08
CA GLY A 397 -4.11 -13.73 -14.28
C GLY A 397 -4.83 -15.07 -14.29
N ASN A 398 -4.67 -15.89 -13.26
CA ASN A 398 -5.34 -17.17 -13.05
C ASN A 398 -6.02 -17.23 -11.69
N GLN A 399 -5.27 -17.42 -10.59
CA GLN A 399 -5.82 -17.56 -9.24
C GLN A 399 -6.63 -16.34 -8.81
N ASP A 400 -6.08 -15.15 -8.98
CA ASP A 400 -6.73 -13.90 -8.62
C ASP A 400 -7.99 -13.61 -9.46
N VAL A 401 -7.98 -13.95 -10.75
CA VAL A 401 -9.16 -13.84 -11.62
C VAL A 401 -10.27 -14.79 -11.19
N LYS A 402 -9.94 -16.05 -10.92
CA LYS A 402 -10.91 -17.05 -10.44
C LYS A 402 -11.49 -16.68 -9.08
N ASP A 403 -10.65 -16.14 -8.18
CA ASP A 403 -11.10 -15.69 -6.86
C ASP A 403 -12.11 -14.56 -6.97
N VAL A 404 -11.84 -13.55 -7.82
CA VAL A 404 -12.82 -12.47 -8.03
C VAL A 404 -14.12 -13.01 -8.62
N GLN A 405 -14.05 -13.87 -9.63
CA GLN A 405 -15.26 -14.48 -10.23
C GLN A 405 -16.05 -15.29 -9.18
N ARG A 406 -15.35 -16.04 -8.33
CA ARG A 406 -15.97 -16.82 -7.25
C ARG A 406 -16.67 -15.90 -6.22
N ALA A 407 -16.03 -14.80 -5.82
CA ALA A 407 -16.64 -13.84 -4.91
C ALA A 407 -17.94 -13.24 -5.49
N VAL A 408 -17.97 -12.94 -6.79
CA VAL A 408 -19.17 -12.44 -7.48
C VAL A 408 -20.27 -13.48 -7.46
N LEU A 409 -19.97 -14.74 -7.80
CA LEU A 409 -20.95 -15.82 -7.78
C LEU A 409 -21.49 -16.05 -6.36
N THR A 410 -20.64 -16.03 -5.35
CA THR A 410 -21.03 -16.16 -3.94
C THR A 410 -21.97 -15.02 -3.52
N ALA A 411 -21.67 -13.78 -3.89
CA ALA A 411 -22.54 -12.64 -3.61
C ALA A 411 -23.92 -12.77 -4.26
N LEU A 412 -23.97 -13.15 -5.55
CA LEU A 412 -25.22 -13.34 -6.30
C LEU A 412 -26.07 -14.50 -5.77
N GLN A 413 -25.42 -15.56 -5.28
CA GLN A 413 -26.12 -16.69 -4.67
C GLN A 413 -26.70 -16.32 -3.29
N GLY A 414 -25.96 -15.55 -2.50
CA GLY A 414 -26.32 -15.15 -1.15
C GLY A 414 -27.32 -14.01 -1.07
N ASP A 415 -27.40 -13.16 -2.09
CA ASP A 415 -28.25 -11.96 -2.09
C ASP A 415 -29.07 -11.81 -3.39
N LYS A 416 -30.35 -12.16 -3.33
CA LYS A 416 -31.26 -12.10 -4.47
C LYS A 416 -31.69 -10.68 -4.85
N THR A 417 -31.31 -9.66 -4.10
CA THR A 417 -31.52 -8.25 -4.48
C THR A 417 -30.48 -7.75 -5.48
N LEU A 418 -29.39 -8.50 -5.72
CA LEU A 418 -28.42 -8.21 -6.76
C LEU A 418 -28.91 -8.69 -8.13
N ASN A 419 -28.70 -7.88 -9.16
CA ASN A 419 -29.10 -8.21 -10.52
C ASN A 419 -28.00 -8.93 -11.27
N PRO A 420 -28.13 -10.24 -11.59
CA PRO A 420 -27.09 -11.01 -12.27
C PRO A 420 -26.89 -10.62 -13.74
N GLU A 421 -27.83 -9.88 -14.35
CA GLU A 421 -27.72 -9.41 -15.74
C GLU A 421 -27.07 -8.02 -15.86
N ARG A 422 -26.86 -7.32 -14.74
CA ARG A 422 -26.34 -5.95 -14.70
C ARG A 422 -25.09 -5.87 -13.85
N LEU A 423 -24.00 -6.45 -14.37
CA LEU A 423 -22.71 -6.57 -13.69
C LEU A 423 -21.64 -5.76 -14.41
N ALA A 424 -20.87 -4.99 -13.67
CA ALA A 424 -19.70 -4.28 -14.18
C ALA A 424 -18.49 -4.52 -13.30
N VAL A 425 -17.29 -4.35 -13.87
CA VAL A 425 -16.02 -4.44 -13.16
C VAL A 425 -15.29 -3.09 -13.23
N ILE A 426 -14.73 -2.67 -12.10
CA ILE A 426 -13.89 -1.48 -12.02
C ILE A 426 -12.63 -1.77 -11.20
N GLY A 427 -11.51 -1.13 -11.55
CA GLY A 427 -10.27 -1.30 -10.80
C GLY A 427 -9.14 -0.43 -11.32
N GLY A 428 -8.09 -0.29 -10.52
CA GLY A 428 -6.88 0.43 -10.87
C GLY A 428 -5.64 -0.45 -10.79
N SER A 429 -4.62 -0.19 -11.63
CA SER A 429 -3.35 -0.91 -11.59
C SER A 429 -3.55 -2.42 -11.80
N HIS A 430 -3.14 -3.26 -10.84
CA HIS A 430 -3.44 -4.69 -10.85
C HIS A 430 -4.96 -4.97 -10.80
N GLY A 431 -5.76 -4.13 -10.13
CA GLY A 431 -7.23 -4.23 -10.19
C GLY A 431 -7.78 -3.95 -11.59
N GLY A 432 -7.14 -3.07 -12.35
CA GLY A 432 -7.42 -2.87 -13.78
C GLY A 432 -6.99 -4.06 -14.65
N PHE A 433 -5.85 -4.67 -14.35
CA PHE A 433 -5.40 -5.94 -14.94
C PHE A 433 -6.47 -7.03 -14.74
N LEU A 434 -6.98 -7.18 -13.51
CA LEU A 434 -8.03 -8.16 -13.21
C LEU A 434 -9.36 -7.81 -13.88
N SER A 435 -9.73 -6.52 -13.94
CA SER A 435 -10.94 -6.08 -14.64
C SER A 435 -10.88 -6.45 -16.12
N CYS A 436 -9.76 -6.24 -16.78
CA CYS A 436 -9.55 -6.60 -18.18
C CYS A 436 -9.49 -8.12 -18.40
N HIS A 437 -8.92 -8.88 -17.47
CA HIS A 437 -8.97 -10.35 -17.50
C HIS A 437 -10.40 -10.87 -17.39
N LEU A 438 -11.19 -10.34 -16.46
CA LEU A 438 -12.56 -10.81 -16.24
C LEU A 438 -13.43 -10.63 -17.48
N ILE A 439 -13.40 -9.46 -18.13
CA ILE A 439 -14.16 -9.24 -19.35
C ILE A 439 -13.64 -9.99 -20.56
N GLY A 440 -12.39 -10.44 -20.53
CA GLY A 440 -11.78 -11.25 -21.59
C GLY A 440 -11.95 -12.75 -21.37
N GLN A 441 -11.86 -13.23 -20.14
CA GLN A 441 -12.04 -14.64 -19.78
C GLN A 441 -13.52 -15.03 -19.64
N TYR A 442 -14.39 -14.09 -19.23
CA TYR A 442 -15.83 -14.26 -19.08
C TYR A 442 -16.60 -13.22 -19.95
N PRO A 443 -16.48 -13.27 -21.28
CA PRO A 443 -16.92 -12.20 -22.19
C PRO A 443 -18.42 -11.93 -22.20
N ASP A 444 -19.24 -12.89 -21.78
CA ASP A 444 -20.70 -12.78 -21.73
C ASP A 444 -21.24 -12.43 -20.34
N PHE A 445 -20.37 -12.36 -19.33
CA PHE A 445 -20.79 -12.23 -17.94
C PHE A 445 -20.89 -10.77 -17.48
N TYR A 446 -19.98 -9.91 -17.91
CA TYR A 446 -19.93 -8.51 -17.52
C TYR A 446 -20.40 -7.58 -18.64
N ARG A 447 -21.16 -6.55 -18.28
CA ARG A 447 -21.76 -5.59 -19.22
C ARG A 447 -20.90 -4.34 -19.46
N ALA A 448 -20.01 -3.98 -18.53
CA ALA A 448 -19.13 -2.82 -18.63
C ALA A 448 -17.85 -2.99 -17.83
N CYS A 449 -16.81 -2.25 -18.24
CA CYS A 449 -15.54 -2.18 -17.53
C CYS A 449 -15.05 -0.73 -17.47
N ALA A 450 -14.51 -0.30 -16.31
CA ALA A 450 -13.77 0.94 -16.19
C ALA A 450 -12.43 0.68 -15.47
N ALA A 451 -11.32 0.92 -16.15
CA ALA A 451 -9.99 0.62 -15.66
C ALA A 451 -9.10 1.87 -15.60
N ARG A 452 -8.43 2.07 -14.46
CA ARG A 452 -7.48 3.15 -14.23
C ARG A 452 -6.06 2.61 -14.29
N ASN A 453 -5.23 3.21 -15.14
CA ASN A 453 -3.81 2.81 -15.30
C ASN A 453 -3.60 1.28 -15.23
N PRO A 454 -4.34 0.48 -16.03
CA PRO A 454 -4.30 -0.98 -15.93
C PRO A 454 -2.99 -1.55 -16.47
N VAL A 455 -2.48 -2.60 -15.82
CA VAL A 455 -1.49 -3.49 -16.45
C VAL A 455 -2.20 -4.30 -17.53
N ILE A 456 -1.72 -4.22 -18.77
CA ILE A 456 -2.32 -4.88 -19.94
C ILE A 456 -1.40 -5.95 -20.52
N ASN A 457 -0.10 -5.68 -20.53
CA ASN A 457 0.93 -6.55 -21.08
C ASN A 457 2.18 -6.49 -20.21
N ALA A 458 2.33 -7.46 -19.31
CA ALA A 458 3.45 -7.49 -18.36
C ALA A 458 4.82 -7.62 -19.06
N ALA A 459 4.86 -8.22 -20.24
CA ALA A 459 6.10 -8.34 -21.03
C ALA A 459 6.60 -6.97 -21.52
N THR A 460 5.73 -6.14 -22.07
CA THR A 460 6.11 -4.79 -22.55
C THR A 460 6.30 -3.78 -21.41
N LEU A 461 5.68 -4.03 -20.25
CA LEU A 461 5.81 -3.19 -19.08
C LEU A 461 7.20 -3.29 -18.43
N LEU A 462 7.90 -4.40 -18.61
CA LEU A 462 9.18 -4.69 -17.97
C LEU A 462 10.23 -3.60 -18.21
N GLY A 463 10.29 -3.05 -19.41
CA GLY A 463 11.25 -2.01 -19.81
C GLY A 463 10.88 -0.58 -19.38
N THR A 464 9.70 -0.36 -18.80
CA THR A 464 9.18 1.00 -18.51
C THR A 464 8.76 1.22 -17.07
N SER A 465 8.69 0.16 -16.25
CA SER A 465 8.26 0.24 -14.86
C SER A 465 9.42 0.63 -13.94
N ASP A 466 9.14 1.49 -12.96
CA ASP A 466 10.07 1.82 -11.87
C ASP A 466 10.29 0.66 -10.88
N ILE A 467 9.48 -0.42 -10.99
CA ILE A 467 9.49 -1.60 -10.11
C ILE A 467 9.67 -2.88 -10.93
N VAL A 468 10.76 -2.96 -11.68
CA VAL A 468 11.06 -4.10 -12.56
C VAL A 468 11.10 -5.44 -11.81
N ASP A 469 11.59 -5.45 -10.56
CA ASP A 469 11.62 -6.61 -9.67
C ASP A 469 10.23 -7.22 -9.44
N TRP A 470 9.25 -6.38 -9.22
CA TRP A 470 7.86 -6.79 -9.03
C TRP A 470 7.31 -7.53 -10.27
N ARG A 471 7.71 -7.12 -11.49
CA ARG A 471 7.25 -7.75 -12.71
C ARG A 471 7.77 -9.19 -12.84
N TYR A 472 9.03 -9.43 -12.48
CA TYR A 472 9.59 -10.78 -12.41
C TYR A 472 8.89 -11.61 -11.33
N THR A 473 8.81 -11.10 -10.10
CA THR A 473 8.20 -11.81 -8.97
C THR A 473 6.74 -12.20 -9.26
N SER A 474 5.92 -11.28 -9.73
CA SER A 474 4.51 -11.56 -10.02
C SER A 474 4.31 -12.65 -11.07
N ALA A 475 5.23 -12.76 -12.03
CA ALA A 475 5.24 -13.82 -13.05
C ALA A 475 5.82 -15.15 -12.55
N GLY A 476 6.37 -15.20 -11.33
CA GLY A 476 6.94 -16.41 -10.73
C GLY A 476 8.45 -16.56 -10.90
N PHE A 477 9.15 -15.50 -11.30
CA PHE A 477 10.60 -15.51 -11.44
C PHE A 477 11.28 -14.85 -10.25
N LEU A 478 12.46 -15.30 -9.92
CA LEU A 478 13.34 -14.61 -8.99
C LEU A 478 13.92 -13.37 -9.68
N PHE A 479 14.02 -12.29 -8.92
CA PHE A 479 14.66 -11.06 -9.38
C PHE A 479 16.12 -11.01 -8.92
N SER A 480 16.98 -10.55 -9.83
CA SER A 480 18.34 -10.09 -9.55
C SER A 480 18.60 -8.84 -10.39
N TYR A 481 19.45 -7.93 -9.92
CA TYR A 481 19.77 -6.69 -10.64
C TYR A 481 20.45 -6.92 -12.00
N ASP A 482 21.09 -8.06 -12.20
CA ASP A 482 21.73 -8.46 -13.45
C ASP A 482 20.81 -9.27 -14.38
N ASN A 483 19.52 -9.42 -14.03
CA ASN A 483 18.56 -10.09 -14.90
C ASN A 483 18.43 -9.39 -16.25
N ILE A 484 18.65 -10.17 -17.30
CA ILE A 484 18.35 -9.76 -18.68
C ILE A 484 17.03 -10.44 -19.08
N PRO A 485 16.07 -9.71 -19.67
CA PRO A 485 14.84 -10.32 -20.15
C PRO A 485 15.12 -11.43 -21.16
N THR A 486 14.65 -12.65 -20.87
CA THR A 486 14.75 -13.80 -21.78
C THR A 486 13.45 -13.98 -22.56
N ALA A 487 13.52 -14.59 -23.74
CA ALA A 487 12.33 -14.89 -24.52
C ALA A 487 11.30 -15.73 -23.73
N GLU A 488 11.78 -16.67 -22.91
CA GLU A 488 10.95 -17.51 -22.05
C GLU A 488 10.22 -16.66 -21.00
N ALA A 489 10.92 -15.80 -20.26
CA ALA A 489 10.31 -14.94 -19.25
C ALA A 489 9.27 -14.00 -19.89
N LEU A 490 9.57 -13.42 -21.04
CA LEU A 490 8.62 -12.55 -21.75
C LEU A 490 7.40 -13.32 -22.26
N ALA A 491 7.56 -14.56 -22.73
CA ALA A 491 6.44 -15.42 -23.14
C ALA A 491 5.50 -15.69 -21.94
N VAL A 492 6.04 -16.11 -20.78
CA VAL A 492 5.25 -16.35 -19.56
C VAL A 492 4.53 -15.07 -19.10
N MET A 493 5.21 -13.92 -19.11
CA MET A 493 4.60 -12.63 -18.74
C MET A 493 3.46 -12.27 -19.71
N LEU A 494 3.63 -12.51 -21.01
CA LEU A 494 2.59 -12.27 -22.02
C LEU A 494 1.39 -13.19 -21.81
N GLU A 495 1.60 -14.48 -21.61
CA GLU A 495 0.55 -15.47 -21.37
C GLU A 495 -0.33 -15.10 -20.15
N LYS A 496 0.29 -14.55 -19.12
CA LYS A 496 -0.41 -14.07 -17.90
C LYS A 496 -1.11 -12.72 -18.08
N SER A 497 -1.00 -12.09 -19.24
CA SER A 497 -1.48 -10.72 -19.46
C SER A 497 -2.87 -10.68 -20.10
N PRO A 498 -3.73 -9.72 -19.72
CA PRO A 498 -5.10 -9.64 -20.26
C PRO A 498 -5.16 -9.32 -21.75
N ILE A 499 -4.09 -8.77 -22.35
CA ILE A 499 -4.01 -8.51 -23.80
C ILE A 499 -4.25 -9.77 -24.64
N THR A 500 -3.85 -10.94 -24.11
CA THR A 500 -4.06 -12.23 -24.80
C THR A 500 -5.53 -12.60 -24.96
N HIS A 501 -6.40 -12.01 -24.13
CA HIS A 501 -7.84 -12.19 -24.19
C HIS A 501 -8.58 -11.05 -24.91
N ALA A 502 -7.89 -10.02 -25.38
CA ALA A 502 -8.50 -8.81 -25.95
C ALA A 502 -9.44 -9.12 -27.13
N ALA A 503 -9.13 -10.16 -27.90
CA ALA A 503 -9.99 -10.60 -29.01
C ALA A 503 -11.39 -11.10 -28.59
N LYS A 504 -11.54 -11.51 -27.32
CA LYS A 504 -12.79 -12.05 -26.76
C LYS A 504 -13.62 -10.97 -26.06
N ILE A 505 -13.06 -9.80 -25.78
CA ILE A 505 -13.74 -8.73 -25.07
C ILE A 505 -14.93 -8.22 -25.86
N LYS A 506 -16.12 -8.30 -25.25
CA LYS A 506 -17.39 -7.80 -25.79
C LYS A 506 -17.88 -6.56 -25.00
N ALA A 507 -17.58 -6.53 -23.70
CA ALA A 507 -18.01 -5.45 -22.83
C ALA A 507 -17.39 -4.10 -23.26
N PRO A 508 -18.15 -3.00 -23.23
CA PRO A 508 -17.63 -1.64 -23.38
C PRO A 508 -16.57 -1.31 -22.32
N VAL A 509 -15.46 -0.69 -22.72
CA VAL A 509 -14.30 -0.40 -21.86
C VAL A 509 -14.04 1.10 -21.77
N LEU A 510 -14.04 1.64 -20.55
CA LEU A 510 -13.54 2.97 -20.23
C LEU A 510 -12.11 2.86 -19.66
N LEU A 511 -11.14 3.51 -20.32
CA LEU A 511 -9.76 3.61 -19.86
C LEU A 511 -9.49 5.02 -19.34
N MET A 512 -8.82 5.13 -18.18
CA MET A 512 -8.43 6.39 -17.56
C MET A 512 -6.94 6.33 -17.26
N LEU A 513 -6.14 7.17 -17.93
CA LEU A 513 -4.68 7.06 -17.95
C LEU A 513 -4.00 8.34 -17.51
N GLY A 514 -3.01 8.20 -16.61
CA GLY A 514 -2.12 9.29 -16.20
C GLY A 514 -0.92 9.39 -17.14
N GLY A 515 -0.71 10.57 -17.74
CA GLY A 515 0.36 10.80 -18.72
C GLY A 515 1.77 10.73 -18.13
N LYS A 516 1.91 10.92 -16.80
CA LYS A 516 3.18 10.87 -16.06
C LYS A 516 3.35 9.59 -15.24
N ASP A 517 2.55 8.56 -15.50
CA ASP A 517 2.64 7.28 -14.79
C ASP A 517 3.96 6.56 -15.12
N ARG A 518 4.79 6.39 -14.10
CA ARG A 518 6.09 5.71 -14.16
C ARG A 518 6.02 4.27 -13.67
N ARG A 519 4.92 3.90 -12.97
CA ARG A 519 4.67 2.57 -12.40
C ARG A 519 4.09 1.62 -13.43
N VAL A 520 3.04 2.06 -14.10
CA VAL A 520 2.36 1.38 -15.20
C VAL A 520 2.29 2.35 -16.36
N SER A 521 3.23 2.25 -17.29
CA SER A 521 3.29 3.15 -18.44
C SER A 521 1.92 3.32 -19.08
N PRO A 522 1.47 4.56 -19.39
CA PRO A 522 0.18 4.78 -20.05
C PRO A 522 0.09 4.11 -21.42
N HIS A 523 1.21 3.69 -22.01
CA HIS A 523 1.25 2.89 -23.24
C HIS A 523 0.57 1.52 -23.06
N GLN A 524 0.48 0.99 -21.86
CA GLN A 524 -0.28 -0.21 -21.55
C GLN A 524 -1.77 -0.04 -21.90
N GLY A 525 -2.40 1.01 -21.40
CA GLY A 525 -3.79 1.32 -21.73
C GLY A 525 -3.98 1.70 -23.20
N LEU A 526 -3.01 2.41 -23.80
CA LEU A 526 -3.03 2.74 -25.23
C LEU A 526 -2.94 1.49 -26.11
N GLU A 527 -2.19 0.46 -25.71
CA GLU A 527 -2.12 -0.82 -26.42
C GLU A 527 -3.51 -1.47 -26.49
N LEU A 528 -4.19 -1.60 -25.36
CA LEU A 528 -5.55 -2.16 -25.31
C LEU A 528 -6.54 -1.30 -26.09
N TYR A 529 -6.48 0.03 -25.96
CA TYR A 529 -7.33 0.97 -26.68
C TYR A 529 -7.25 0.76 -28.19
N LYS A 530 -6.04 0.66 -28.74
CA LYS A 530 -5.80 0.44 -30.17
C LYS A 530 -6.39 -0.90 -30.64
N VAL A 531 -6.16 -1.98 -29.88
CA VAL A 531 -6.69 -3.31 -30.21
C VAL A 531 -8.21 -3.29 -30.20
N LEU A 532 -8.85 -2.76 -29.17
CA LEU A 532 -10.31 -2.70 -29.09
C LEU A 532 -10.90 -1.82 -30.21
N LYS A 533 -10.30 -0.66 -30.46
CA LYS A 533 -10.74 0.25 -31.51
C LYS A 533 -10.63 -0.37 -32.90
N SER A 534 -9.55 -1.06 -33.22
CA SER A 534 -9.36 -1.73 -34.49
C SER A 534 -10.37 -2.85 -34.74
N ARG A 535 -10.91 -3.42 -33.67
CA ARG A 535 -11.94 -4.48 -33.71
C ARG A 535 -13.38 -3.93 -33.71
N GLY A 536 -13.55 -2.60 -33.64
CA GLY A 536 -14.87 -1.98 -33.53
C GLY A 536 -15.54 -2.19 -32.17
N SER A 537 -14.81 -2.63 -31.13
CA SER A 537 -15.33 -2.78 -29.78
C SER A 537 -15.54 -1.40 -29.14
N PRO A 538 -16.64 -1.17 -28.38
CA PRO A 538 -16.86 0.10 -27.70
C PRO A 538 -15.76 0.40 -26.70
N VAL A 539 -14.97 1.43 -26.94
CA VAL A 539 -13.87 1.86 -26.05
C VAL A 539 -13.81 3.38 -25.98
N ARG A 540 -13.65 3.90 -24.77
CA ARG A 540 -13.38 5.31 -24.50
C ARG A 540 -12.12 5.44 -23.68
N LEU A 541 -11.31 6.46 -23.96
CA LEU A 541 -10.07 6.74 -23.25
C LEU A 541 -10.07 8.18 -22.76
N LEU A 542 -9.79 8.35 -21.46
CA LEU A 542 -9.53 9.65 -20.82
C LEU A 542 -8.03 9.73 -20.53
N TRP A 543 -7.43 10.84 -20.91
CA TRP A 543 -6.01 11.11 -20.75
C TRP A 543 -5.79 12.30 -19.83
N PHE A 544 -5.08 12.06 -18.71
CA PHE A 544 -4.75 13.07 -17.70
C PHE A 544 -3.24 13.37 -17.77
N PRO A 545 -2.81 14.39 -18.53
CA PRO A 545 -1.40 14.59 -18.87
C PRO A 545 -0.50 14.90 -17.67
N GLU A 546 -1.07 15.48 -16.60
CA GLU A 546 -0.32 15.92 -15.44
C GLU A 546 -0.33 14.93 -14.27
N ASP A 547 -1.09 13.83 -14.37
CA ASP A 547 -1.21 12.83 -13.32
C ASP A 547 -0.25 11.66 -13.53
N GLY A 548 0.25 11.13 -12.40
CA GLY A 548 0.97 9.87 -12.32
C GLY A 548 0.03 8.68 -12.10
N HIS A 549 0.58 7.62 -11.48
CA HIS A 549 -0.13 6.34 -11.31
C HIS A 549 -1.42 6.43 -10.49
N SER A 550 -1.44 7.24 -9.45
CA SER A 550 -2.58 7.30 -8.52
C SER A 550 -3.75 8.14 -9.02
N LEU A 551 -3.61 8.91 -10.10
CA LEU A 551 -4.62 9.88 -10.58
C LEU A 551 -5.16 10.74 -9.42
N SER A 552 -4.26 11.32 -8.64
CA SER A 552 -4.55 11.83 -7.29
C SER A 552 -4.97 13.31 -7.23
N ARG A 553 -4.93 14.03 -8.34
CA ARG A 553 -5.42 15.42 -8.38
C ARG A 553 -6.92 15.45 -8.13
N VAL A 554 -7.40 16.43 -7.38
CA VAL A 554 -8.80 16.50 -6.96
C VAL A 554 -9.76 16.58 -8.16
N ASP A 555 -9.43 17.39 -9.16
CA ASP A 555 -10.17 17.49 -10.41
C ASP A 555 -10.16 16.16 -11.19
N THR A 556 -9.01 15.52 -11.29
CA THR A 556 -8.87 14.21 -11.95
C THR A 556 -9.70 13.13 -11.26
N GLN A 557 -9.69 13.10 -9.93
CA GLN A 557 -10.52 12.15 -9.16
C GLN A 557 -12.01 12.35 -9.41
N ALA A 558 -12.45 13.61 -9.44
CA ALA A 558 -13.84 13.95 -9.75
C ALA A 558 -14.23 13.53 -11.17
N ASP A 559 -13.38 13.81 -12.15
CA ASP A 559 -13.61 13.42 -13.55
C ASP A 559 -13.62 11.89 -13.73
N CYS A 560 -12.70 11.17 -13.08
CA CYS A 560 -12.68 9.71 -13.11
C CYS A 560 -13.98 9.13 -12.54
N PHE A 561 -14.46 9.64 -11.39
CA PHE A 561 -15.69 9.18 -10.77
C PHE A 561 -16.90 9.46 -11.65
N LEU A 562 -17.09 10.71 -12.11
CA LEU A 562 -18.21 11.11 -12.94
C LEU A 562 -18.28 10.33 -14.25
N ASN A 563 -17.16 10.19 -14.95
CA ASN A 563 -17.11 9.43 -16.20
C ASN A 563 -17.35 7.92 -15.96
N THR A 564 -16.90 7.36 -14.84
CA THR A 564 -17.21 5.98 -14.47
C THR A 564 -18.72 5.81 -14.28
N VAL A 565 -19.37 6.69 -13.52
CA VAL A 565 -20.83 6.65 -13.31
C VAL A 565 -21.61 6.77 -14.62
N LEU A 566 -21.23 7.75 -15.47
CA LEU A 566 -21.87 7.92 -16.78
C LEU A 566 -21.72 6.69 -17.67
N TRP A 567 -20.53 6.06 -17.64
CA TRP A 567 -20.25 4.84 -18.39
C TRP A 567 -21.09 3.65 -17.89
N LEU A 568 -21.18 3.49 -16.57
CA LEU A 568 -22.00 2.45 -15.96
C LEU A 568 -23.49 2.64 -16.27
N ASN A 569 -24.02 3.86 -16.15
CA ASN A 569 -25.43 4.16 -16.47
C ASN A 569 -25.77 3.95 -17.94
N GLN A 570 -24.80 4.12 -18.83
CA GLN A 570 -25.02 3.91 -20.28
C GLN A 570 -25.07 2.42 -20.63
N HIS A 571 -24.37 1.56 -19.89
CA HIS A 571 -24.14 0.18 -20.29
C HIS A 571 -24.73 -0.87 -19.35
N LEU A 572 -25.20 -0.49 -18.17
CA LEU A 572 -25.95 -1.33 -17.23
C LEU A 572 -27.44 -0.98 -17.25
#